data_70487a95a64cc604ab9fb02ef674c986
#
_entry.id   70487a95a64cc604ab9fb02ef674c986
#
_cell.length_a   1.000
_cell.length_b   1.000
_cell.length_c   1.000
_cell.angle_alpha   90.00
_cell.angle_beta   90.00
_cell.angle_gamma   90.00
#
_symmetry.space_group_name_H-M   'P 1'
#
loop_
_entity.id
_entity.type
_entity.pdbx_description
1 polymer ?
#
loop_
_entity_poly.entity_id
_entity_poly.type
_entity_poly.pdbx_seq_one_letter_code
_entity_poly.pdbx_strand_id
1 'polypeptide(L)'
;MKRARSDQPDPDGADPEPGEAPGGTSSAGVLPIGSRVLLLNATFEPLAVVTAKRAVVLMLTGKAECIEVTLDEAFHSENLTLPAPSVMRLSRYVRVPYRAAVPMTRAGVLRRDGRRCAYCGRRADTIDHVVPRSRGGGHTWENCVAACRVCNSKKADRLLGELGWSLERPPRPPSRTAGGVLVLAVEPLPAWEPWLAAAA
;
A
#
# COMPACT_ATOMS: atom_id res chain seq x y z
N MET A 1 55.22 -52.33 -33.27
CA MET A 1 54.78 -53.54 -34.04
C MET A 1 53.30 -53.78 -33.72
N LYS A 2 52.44 -53.92 -34.77
CA LYS A 2 51.04 -54.32 -34.85
C LYS A 2 50.08 -53.22 -34.45
N ARG A 3 49.45 -52.46 -35.39
CA ARG A 3 48.37 -52.72 -36.34
C ARG A 3 47.15 -53.37 -35.63
N ALA A 4 45.99 -52.69 -35.62
CA ALA A 4 44.88 -52.93 -36.50
C ALA A 4 43.61 -52.24 -35.99
N ARG A 5 42.95 -51.60 -36.90
CA ARG A 5 41.58 -51.68 -37.44
C ARG A 5 40.50 -50.96 -36.53
N SER A 6 40.04 -49.85 -37.01
CA SER A 6 38.83 -49.55 -37.77
C SER A 6 37.69 -50.55 -37.57
N ASP A 7 36.63 -50.05 -36.87
CA ASP A 7 35.27 -50.46 -37.20
C ASP A 7 34.35 -49.28 -36.90
N GLN A 8 33.73 -48.87 -37.97
CA GLN A 8 32.64 -47.89 -37.98
C GLN A 8 31.40 -48.73 -38.26
N PRO A 9 30.31 -48.50 -37.54
CA PRO A 9 28.98 -48.79 -38.09
C PRO A 9 28.13 -47.59 -38.24
N ASP A 10 27.28 -47.71 -39.17
CA ASP A 10 26.40 -46.94 -39.98
C ASP A 10 25.40 -46.06 -39.24
N PRO A 11 24.92 -45.01 -39.94
CA PRO A 11 23.84 -44.15 -39.49
C PRO A 11 22.50 -44.78 -39.85
N ASP A 12 21.52 -44.65 -39.01
CA ASP A 12 20.08 -44.55 -39.21
C ASP A 12 19.30 -45.22 -38.07
N GLY A 13 18.70 -44.43 -37.29
CA GLY A 13 17.81 -44.82 -36.22
C GLY A 13 17.21 -43.55 -35.57
N ALA A 14 16.52 -42.79 -36.38
CA ALA A 14 15.75 -41.65 -35.86
C ALA A 14 14.50 -42.20 -35.14
N ASP A 15 14.56 -42.22 -33.81
CA ASP A 15 13.35 -42.35 -33.00
C ASP A 15 12.65 -40.99 -32.94
N PRO A 16 11.32 -40.93 -33.14
CA PRO A 16 10.57 -39.69 -33.06
C PRO A 16 10.49 -39.22 -31.60
N GLU A 17 10.95 -38.02 -31.37
CA GLU A 17 10.75 -37.29 -30.13
C GLU A 17 9.27 -37.24 -29.76
N PRO A 18 8.88 -37.51 -28.50
CA PRO A 18 7.51 -37.30 -28.05
C PRO A 18 7.21 -35.80 -27.99
N GLY A 19 6.27 -35.39 -28.81
CA GLY A 19 5.78 -34.02 -28.89
C GLY A 19 5.48 -33.42 -27.51
N GLU A 20 6.13 -32.35 -27.21
CA GLU A 20 5.78 -31.43 -26.11
C GLU A 20 4.37 -30.90 -26.31
N ALA A 21 3.44 -31.40 -25.53
CA ALA A 21 2.15 -30.79 -25.38
C ALA A 21 2.33 -29.41 -24.72
N PRO A 22 1.68 -28.32 -25.22
CA PRO A 22 1.71 -27.05 -24.54
C PRO A 22 0.83 -27.13 -23.29
N GLY A 23 1.45 -27.56 -22.20
CA GLY A 23 0.87 -27.48 -20.85
C GLY A 23 0.94 -26.06 -20.33
N GLY A 24 0.12 -25.17 -20.89
CA GLY A 24 -0.16 -23.88 -20.29
C GLY A 24 -1.01 -24.07 -19.02
N THR A 25 -0.38 -24.39 -17.91
CA THR A 25 -0.99 -24.19 -16.60
C THR A 25 -0.99 -22.70 -16.32
N SER A 26 -2.06 -22.02 -16.78
CA SER A 26 -2.45 -20.72 -16.24
C SER A 26 -2.66 -20.92 -14.74
N SER A 27 -1.68 -20.57 -13.94
CA SER A 27 -1.84 -20.46 -12.50
C SER A 27 -2.76 -19.25 -12.28
N ALA A 28 -4.08 -19.49 -12.23
CA ALA A 28 -5.02 -18.51 -11.75
C ALA A 28 -4.56 -18.07 -10.37
N GLY A 29 -4.07 -16.83 -10.28
CA GLY A 29 -3.50 -16.28 -9.06
C GLY A 29 -4.56 -16.25 -7.97
N VAL A 30 -4.44 -17.13 -7.00
CA VAL A 30 -5.23 -17.05 -5.76
C VAL A 30 -4.71 -15.81 -5.03
N LEU A 31 -5.56 -14.78 -4.87
CA LEU A 31 -5.22 -13.64 -4.03
C LEU A 31 -4.76 -14.14 -2.66
N PRO A 32 -3.63 -13.69 -2.15
CA PRO A 32 -3.26 -13.97 -0.78
C PRO A 32 -4.38 -13.47 0.15
N ILE A 33 -4.73 -14.27 1.14
CA ILE A 33 -5.82 -14.02 2.12
C ILE A 33 -5.72 -12.64 2.80
N GLY A 34 -4.60 -11.94 2.63
CA GLY A 34 -4.32 -10.59 3.12
C GLY A 34 -4.54 -9.44 2.14
N SER A 35 -5.04 -9.68 0.92
CA SER A 35 -5.29 -8.61 -0.04
C SER A 35 -6.30 -7.60 0.48
N ARG A 36 -5.97 -6.32 0.28
CA ARG A 36 -6.75 -5.18 0.78
C ARG A 36 -7.50 -4.53 -0.35
N VAL A 37 -8.73 -4.13 -0.09
CA VAL A 37 -9.64 -3.50 -1.05
C VAL A 37 -10.10 -2.17 -0.51
N LEU A 38 -9.99 -1.11 -1.31
CA LEU A 38 -10.55 0.19 -0.97
C LEU A 38 -12.06 0.15 -1.13
N LEU A 39 -12.79 0.47 -0.07
CA LEU A 39 -14.24 0.59 -0.08
C LEU A 39 -14.62 2.06 -0.11
N LEU A 40 -15.35 2.46 -1.14
CA LEU A 40 -15.93 3.78 -1.30
C LEU A 40 -17.38 3.78 -0.81
N ASN A 41 -17.85 4.94 -0.38
CA ASN A 41 -19.27 5.20 -0.15
C ASN A 41 -20.02 5.27 -1.51
N ALA A 42 -21.33 5.27 -1.50
CA ALA A 42 -22.15 5.47 -2.71
C ALA A 42 -21.83 6.80 -3.44
N THR A 43 -21.32 7.78 -2.73
CA THR A 43 -20.86 9.09 -3.23
C THR A 43 -19.41 9.11 -3.71
N PHE A 44 -18.76 7.94 -3.85
CA PHE A 44 -17.34 7.77 -4.23
C PHE A 44 -16.33 8.30 -3.22
N GLU A 45 -16.76 8.66 -2.02
CA GLU A 45 -15.85 9.04 -0.95
C GLU A 45 -15.17 7.80 -0.34
N PRO A 46 -13.85 7.82 -0.12
CA PRO A 46 -13.15 6.74 0.56
C PRO A 46 -13.72 6.52 1.96
N LEU A 47 -14.14 5.29 2.24
CA LEU A 47 -14.83 4.94 3.49
C LEU A 47 -13.96 4.08 4.40
N ALA A 48 -13.38 3.02 3.87
CA ALA A 48 -12.60 2.06 4.63
C ALA A 48 -11.68 1.24 3.71
N VAL A 49 -10.72 0.53 4.31
CA VAL A 49 -10.01 -0.57 3.66
C VAL A 49 -10.50 -1.87 4.28
N VAL A 50 -10.94 -2.78 3.45
CA VAL A 50 -11.47 -4.07 3.86
C VAL A 50 -10.59 -5.22 3.34
N THR A 51 -10.71 -6.39 3.94
CA THR A 51 -10.05 -7.59 3.44
C THR A 51 -10.76 -8.13 2.19
N ALA A 52 -10.05 -8.85 1.33
CA ALA A 52 -10.60 -9.53 0.17
C ALA A 52 -11.82 -10.41 0.52
N LYS A 53 -11.74 -11.16 1.62
CA LYS A 53 -12.88 -11.97 2.11
C LYS A 53 -14.13 -11.11 2.37
N ARG A 54 -13.97 -9.95 3.00
CA ARG A 54 -15.08 -9.03 3.26
C ARG A 54 -15.63 -8.44 1.96
N ALA A 55 -14.76 -8.12 1.01
CA ALA A 55 -15.12 -7.62 -0.31
C ALA A 55 -16.02 -8.60 -1.05
N VAL A 56 -15.64 -9.89 -1.12
CA VAL A 56 -16.44 -10.94 -1.74
C VAL A 56 -17.83 -11.02 -1.09
N VAL A 57 -17.92 -11.02 0.22
CA VAL A 57 -19.22 -11.06 0.93
C VAL A 57 -20.10 -9.86 0.56
N LEU A 58 -19.52 -8.66 0.46
CA LEU A 58 -20.26 -7.45 0.06
C LEU A 58 -20.78 -7.55 -1.38
N MET A 59 -19.97 -8.09 -2.31
CA MET A 59 -20.39 -8.30 -3.71
C MET A 59 -21.51 -9.34 -3.80
N LEU A 60 -21.34 -10.50 -3.19
CA LEU A 60 -22.33 -11.59 -3.23
C LEU A 60 -23.67 -11.20 -2.59
N THR A 61 -23.65 -10.31 -1.61
CA THR A 61 -24.87 -9.80 -0.96
C THR A 61 -25.47 -8.57 -1.66
N GLY A 62 -24.92 -8.14 -2.81
CA GLY A 62 -25.39 -6.95 -3.55
C GLY A 62 -25.22 -5.63 -2.80
N LYS A 63 -24.39 -5.60 -1.75
CA LYS A 63 -24.14 -4.40 -0.91
C LYS A 63 -23.05 -3.49 -1.45
N ALA A 64 -22.21 -4.02 -2.34
CA ALA A 64 -21.17 -3.25 -3.03
C ALA A 64 -20.94 -3.81 -4.43
N GLU A 65 -20.47 -2.95 -5.31
CA GLU A 65 -20.08 -3.28 -6.69
C GLU A 65 -18.57 -3.05 -6.88
N CYS A 66 -17.97 -3.80 -7.78
CA CYS A 66 -16.58 -3.63 -8.16
C CYS A 66 -16.45 -2.43 -9.09
N ILE A 67 -15.54 -1.50 -8.77
CA ILE A 67 -15.21 -0.33 -9.60
C ILE A 67 -13.91 -0.56 -10.36
N GLU A 68 -12.89 -1.07 -9.66
CA GLU A 68 -11.61 -1.41 -10.27
C GLU A 68 -11.18 -2.81 -9.84
N VAL A 69 -10.62 -3.56 -10.78
CA VAL A 69 -10.10 -4.91 -10.56
C VAL A 69 -8.58 -4.87 -10.44
N THR A 70 -8.04 -5.80 -9.68
CA THR A 70 -6.62 -6.12 -9.77
C THR A 70 -6.42 -6.92 -11.05
N LEU A 71 -5.51 -6.48 -11.91
CA LEU A 71 -5.21 -7.16 -13.17
C LEU A 71 -4.78 -8.61 -12.88
N ASP A 72 -5.30 -9.53 -13.69
CA ASP A 72 -4.97 -10.96 -13.69
C ASP A 72 -5.33 -11.74 -12.41
N GLU A 73 -6.18 -11.19 -11.54
CA GLU A 73 -6.60 -11.87 -10.32
C GLU A 73 -8.12 -12.07 -10.28
N ALA A 74 -8.56 -13.25 -9.87
CA ALA A 74 -9.97 -13.57 -9.67
C ALA A 74 -10.17 -14.52 -8.48
N PHE A 75 -11.33 -14.44 -7.87
CA PHE A 75 -11.78 -15.42 -6.90
C PHE A 75 -12.52 -16.54 -7.63
N HIS A 76 -12.09 -17.77 -7.42
CA HIS A 76 -12.70 -18.95 -8.02
C HIS A 76 -13.34 -19.82 -6.95
N SER A 77 -14.51 -20.33 -7.26
CA SER A 77 -15.16 -21.46 -6.60
C SER A 77 -15.65 -22.44 -7.66
N GLU A 78 -16.17 -23.59 -7.26
CA GLU A 78 -16.64 -24.62 -8.19
C GLU A 78 -17.60 -24.08 -9.27
N ASN A 79 -18.44 -23.09 -8.93
CA ASN A 79 -19.51 -22.59 -9.80
C ASN A 79 -19.47 -21.08 -9.99
N LEU A 80 -18.46 -20.36 -9.50
CA LEU A 80 -18.44 -18.92 -9.53
C LEU A 80 -17.01 -18.39 -9.69
N THR A 81 -16.84 -17.49 -10.66
CA THR A 81 -15.63 -16.70 -10.82
C THR A 81 -15.99 -15.24 -10.63
N LEU A 82 -15.35 -14.58 -9.69
CA LEU A 82 -15.50 -13.15 -9.41
C LEU A 82 -14.19 -12.44 -9.66
N PRO A 83 -14.20 -11.25 -10.32
CA PRO A 83 -13.00 -10.44 -10.43
C PRO A 83 -12.51 -10.05 -9.04
N ALA A 84 -11.19 -10.01 -8.85
CA ALA A 84 -10.60 -9.53 -7.61
C ALA A 84 -10.66 -8.00 -7.56
N PRO A 85 -11.48 -7.39 -6.70
CA PRO A 85 -11.59 -5.95 -6.66
C PRO A 85 -10.35 -5.33 -5.99
N SER A 86 -9.85 -4.26 -6.58
CA SER A 86 -8.94 -3.31 -5.92
C SER A 86 -9.73 -2.18 -5.26
N VAL A 87 -10.78 -1.71 -5.93
CA VAL A 87 -11.67 -0.65 -5.45
C VAL A 87 -13.12 -1.08 -5.60
N MET A 88 -13.92 -0.87 -4.57
CA MET A 88 -15.35 -1.17 -4.52
C MET A 88 -16.14 0.04 -4.06
N ARG A 89 -17.41 0.13 -4.48
CA ARG A 89 -18.36 1.15 -4.04
C ARG A 89 -19.57 0.51 -3.37
N LEU A 90 -20.02 1.08 -2.26
CA LEU A 90 -21.29 0.65 -1.66
C LEU A 90 -22.49 0.99 -2.56
N SER A 91 -23.44 0.09 -2.64
CA SER A 91 -24.70 0.29 -3.39
C SER A 91 -25.62 1.31 -2.71
N ARG A 92 -25.43 1.57 -1.42
CA ARG A 92 -26.21 2.53 -0.62
C ARG A 92 -25.28 3.42 0.19
N TYR A 93 -25.67 4.69 0.32
CA TYR A 93 -24.93 5.64 1.15
C TYR A 93 -24.93 5.23 2.62
N VAL A 94 -23.77 5.28 3.23
CA VAL A 94 -23.58 5.07 4.68
C VAL A 94 -23.08 6.36 5.29
N ARG A 95 -23.84 6.89 6.24
CA ARG A 95 -23.39 8.04 7.02
C ARG A 95 -22.27 7.62 7.95
N VAL A 96 -21.09 8.20 7.74
CA VAL A 96 -19.96 8.02 8.65
C VAL A 96 -20.12 9.03 9.77
N PRO A 97 -20.29 8.58 11.02
CA PRO A 97 -20.34 9.53 12.14
C PRO A 97 -19.02 10.30 12.22
N TYR A 98 -19.10 11.56 12.62
CA TYR A 98 -17.93 12.40 12.86
C TYR A 98 -16.96 11.66 13.82
N ARG A 99 -15.76 11.35 13.36
CA ARG A 99 -14.81 10.62 14.17
C ARG A 99 -14.01 11.58 15.05
N ALA A 100 -13.69 11.10 16.24
CA ALA A 100 -12.72 11.71 17.14
C ALA A 100 -11.38 11.96 16.43
N ALA A 101 -10.52 12.80 17.01
CA ALA A 101 -9.21 13.14 16.47
C ALA A 101 -8.44 11.91 15.98
N VAL A 102 -7.83 12.03 14.82
CA VAL A 102 -6.98 10.97 14.26
C VAL A 102 -5.85 10.66 15.25
N PRO A 103 -5.71 9.42 15.74
CA PRO A 103 -4.64 9.10 16.67
C PRO A 103 -3.28 9.30 15.99
N MET A 104 -2.38 10.00 16.68
CA MET A 104 -1.05 10.24 16.16
C MET A 104 -0.20 8.98 16.27
N THR A 105 0.35 8.55 15.15
CA THR A 105 1.28 7.44 15.08
C THR A 105 2.53 7.84 14.32
N ARG A 106 3.67 7.18 14.59
CA ARG A 106 4.90 7.40 13.83
C ARG A 106 4.70 7.19 12.32
N ALA A 107 4.00 6.13 11.93
CA ALA A 107 3.70 5.86 10.54
C ALA A 107 2.83 6.97 9.92
N GLY A 108 1.85 7.48 10.66
CA GLY A 108 1.01 8.59 10.24
C GLY A 108 1.80 9.88 10.01
N VAL A 109 2.69 10.25 10.92
CA VAL A 109 3.56 11.44 10.76
C VAL A 109 4.46 11.29 9.53
N LEU A 110 5.11 10.13 9.35
CA LEU A 110 5.95 9.88 8.18
C LEU A 110 5.16 9.97 6.87
N ARG A 111 3.91 9.48 6.83
CA ARG A 111 3.06 9.58 5.63
C ARG A 111 2.58 11.00 5.39
N ARG A 112 2.11 11.72 6.43
CA ARG A 112 1.68 13.12 6.32
C ARG A 112 2.76 13.98 5.68
N ASP A 113 4.03 13.75 6.04
CA ASP A 113 5.17 14.51 5.57
C ASP A 113 5.82 13.89 4.31
N GLY A 114 5.14 12.94 3.65
CA GLY A 114 5.64 12.29 2.42
C GLY A 114 6.96 11.57 2.60
N ARG A 115 7.27 11.09 3.82
CA ARG A 115 8.56 10.50 4.19
C ARG A 115 9.75 11.42 3.88
N ARG A 116 9.53 12.73 3.92
CA ARG A 116 10.56 13.75 3.72
C ARG A 116 10.92 14.42 5.06
N CYS A 117 12.21 14.60 5.28
CA CYS A 117 12.73 15.29 6.46
C CYS A 117 12.32 16.75 6.43
N ALA A 118 11.60 17.22 7.46
CA ALA A 118 11.15 18.60 7.57
C ALA A 118 12.29 19.63 7.64
N TYR A 119 13.52 19.18 7.94
CA TYR A 119 14.70 20.05 8.09
C TYR A 119 15.59 20.12 6.86
N CYS A 120 15.69 19.04 6.07
CA CYS A 120 16.62 19.00 4.94
C CYS A 120 16.03 18.40 3.66
N GLY A 121 14.75 18.03 3.64
CA GLY A 121 14.06 17.48 2.49
C GLY A 121 14.46 16.05 2.09
N ARG A 122 15.52 15.45 2.66
CA ARG A 122 15.95 14.09 2.37
C ARG A 122 14.94 13.07 2.92
N ARG A 123 15.08 11.81 2.51
CA ARG A 123 14.22 10.72 3.02
C ARG A 123 14.27 10.67 4.56
N ALA A 124 13.09 10.61 5.17
CA ALA A 124 12.91 10.49 6.62
C ALA A 124 12.50 9.07 6.99
N ASP A 125 13.08 8.56 8.05
CA ASP A 125 12.81 7.27 8.66
C ASP A 125 12.53 7.37 10.17
N THR A 126 12.61 8.56 10.73
CA THR A 126 12.31 8.87 12.14
C THR A 126 11.29 9.98 12.25
N ILE A 127 10.76 10.19 13.45
CA ILE A 127 9.99 11.39 13.81
C ILE A 127 10.76 12.18 14.88
N ASP A 128 10.60 13.47 14.85
CA ASP A 128 11.18 14.38 15.83
C ASP A 128 10.12 15.31 16.42
N HIS A 129 10.33 15.75 17.66
CA HIS A 129 9.52 16.77 18.31
C HIS A 129 10.12 18.14 18.05
N VAL A 130 9.41 19.02 17.36
CA VAL A 130 9.87 20.39 17.04
C VAL A 130 10.29 21.11 18.31
N VAL A 131 9.40 21.14 19.31
CA VAL A 131 9.74 21.48 20.70
C VAL A 131 10.06 20.17 21.42
N PRO A 132 11.28 19.96 21.90
CA PRO A 132 11.67 18.71 22.56
C PRO A 132 10.79 18.40 23.78
N ARG A 133 10.60 17.10 24.05
CA ARG A 133 9.81 16.66 25.22
C ARG A 133 10.43 17.15 26.54
N SER A 134 11.76 17.18 26.62
CA SER A 134 12.51 17.72 27.76
C SER A 134 12.24 19.19 28.01
N ARG A 135 11.72 19.91 27.00
CA ARG A 135 11.37 21.33 27.05
C ARG A 135 9.86 21.56 27.03
N GLY A 136 9.05 20.56 27.40
CA GLY A 136 7.60 20.65 27.49
C GLY A 136 6.84 20.41 26.18
N GLY A 137 7.52 19.96 25.11
CA GLY A 137 6.86 19.66 23.84
C GLY A 137 5.97 18.43 23.93
N GLY A 138 4.71 18.59 23.49
CA GLY A 138 3.71 17.52 23.48
C GLY A 138 3.94 16.51 22.35
N HIS A 139 3.41 15.30 22.53
CA HIS A 139 3.36 14.28 21.48
C HIS A 139 2.08 14.46 20.66
N THR A 140 2.05 15.49 19.81
CA THR A 140 0.88 15.92 19.04
C THR A 140 1.23 16.07 17.56
N TRP A 141 0.20 16.11 16.72
CA TRP A 141 0.35 16.35 15.28
C TRP A 141 1.06 17.67 14.95
N GLU A 142 0.82 18.69 15.78
CA GLU A 142 1.37 20.04 15.62
C GLU A 142 2.82 20.18 16.09
N ASN A 143 3.30 19.19 16.84
CA ASN A 143 4.67 19.22 17.38
C ASN A 143 5.58 18.10 16.84
N CYS A 144 5.04 17.14 16.09
CA CYS A 144 5.85 16.04 15.53
C CYS A 144 6.00 16.18 14.01
N VAL A 145 7.21 16.00 13.53
CA VAL A 145 7.59 16.04 12.11
C VAL A 145 8.41 14.83 11.69
N ALA A 146 8.35 14.48 10.42
CA ALA A 146 9.26 13.49 9.85
C ALA A 146 10.69 14.04 9.81
N ALA A 147 11.66 13.26 10.24
CA ALA A 147 13.08 13.63 10.26
C ALA A 147 13.96 12.48 9.80
N CYS A 148 15.06 12.79 9.12
CA CYS A 148 16.13 11.82 8.91
C CYS A 148 16.97 11.70 10.18
N ARG A 149 17.62 10.56 10.39
CA ARG A 149 18.43 10.29 11.58
C ARG A 149 19.49 11.37 11.82
N VAL A 150 20.15 11.84 10.74
CA VAL A 150 21.20 12.85 10.83
C VAL A 150 20.68 14.16 11.42
N CYS A 151 19.56 14.68 10.89
CA CYS A 151 18.96 15.91 11.40
C CYS A 151 18.39 15.72 12.80
N ASN A 152 17.72 14.58 13.05
CA ASN A 152 17.15 14.27 14.36
C ASN A 152 18.25 14.21 15.45
N SER A 153 19.35 13.48 15.19
CA SER A 153 20.48 13.42 16.11
C SER A 153 21.18 14.77 16.27
N LYS A 154 21.32 15.55 15.17
CA LYS A 154 21.92 16.89 15.24
C LYS A 154 21.07 17.87 16.03
N LYS A 155 19.75 17.76 15.93
CA LYS A 155 18.82 18.62 16.69
C LYS A 155 18.82 18.26 18.17
N ALA A 156 18.76 16.97 18.49
CA ALA A 156 18.68 16.49 19.88
C ALA A 156 17.57 17.22 20.68
N ASP A 157 17.88 17.82 21.81
CA ASP A 157 16.97 18.55 22.68
C ASP A 157 16.98 20.08 22.47
N ARG A 158 17.56 20.56 21.35
CA ARG A 158 17.63 21.97 21.02
C ARG A 158 16.37 22.45 20.31
N LEU A 159 16.03 23.71 20.55
CA LEU A 159 14.99 24.42 19.79
C LEU A 159 15.52 24.78 18.39
N LEU A 160 14.60 24.95 17.44
CA LEU A 160 14.97 25.30 16.06
C LEU A 160 15.74 26.64 16.00
N GLY A 161 15.31 27.64 16.78
CA GLY A 161 15.99 28.93 16.86
C GLY A 161 17.45 28.85 17.35
N GLU A 162 17.75 27.91 18.26
CA GLU A 162 19.13 27.69 18.75
C GLU A 162 20.06 27.09 17.68
N LEU A 163 19.46 26.51 16.62
CA LEU A 163 20.17 25.94 15.49
C LEU A 163 20.18 26.82 14.25
N GLY A 164 19.47 27.94 14.27
CA GLY A 164 19.19 28.74 13.08
C GLY A 164 18.33 27.96 12.05
N TRP A 165 17.56 26.98 12.50
CA TRP A 165 16.69 26.18 11.63
C TRP A 165 15.26 26.74 11.61
N SER A 166 14.59 26.55 10.48
CA SER A 166 13.18 26.84 10.32
C SER A 166 12.47 25.65 9.65
N LEU A 167 11.18 25.55 9.82
CA LEU A 167 10.35 24.63 9.06
C LEU A 167 9.78 25.33 7.83
N GLU A 168 9.88 24.72 6.69
CA GLU A 168 9.23 25.21 5.47
C GLU A 168 7.72 25.28 5.64
N ARG A 169 7.17 24.31 6.35
CA ARG A 169 5.72 24.22 6.66
C ARG A 169 5.52 23.84 8.12
N PRO A 170 4.67 24.56 8.86
CA PRO A 170 4.32 24.16 10.21
C PRO A 170 3.54 22.84 10.19
N PRO A 171 3.86 21.91 11.10
CA PRO A 171 3.12 20.65 11.17
C PRO A 171 1.67 20.89 11.59
N ARG A 172 0.75 20.25 10.88
CA ARG A 172 -0.70 20.35 11.13
C ARG A 172 -1.28 18.95 11.30
N PRO A 173 -2.39 18.81 12.01
CA PRO A 173 -3.12 17.55 12.02
C PRO A 173 -3.62 17.22 10.61
N PRO A 174 -3.73 15.95 10.26
CA PRO A 174 -4.28 15.52 8.98
C PRO A 174 -5.77 15.91 8.86
N SER A 175 -6.23 15.98 7.62
CA SER A 175 -7.67 16.16 7.36
C SER A 175 -8.48 15.09 8.07
N ARG A 176 -9.63 15.49 8.65
CA ARG A 176 -10.56 14.58 9.33
C ARG A 176 -11.49 13.84 8.37
N THR A 177 -11.33 14.01 7.07
CA THR A 177 -12.07 13.24 6.08
C THR A 177 -11.73 11.73 6.20
N ALA A 178 -12.66 10.87 5.82
CA ALA A 178 -12.41 9.43 5.83
C ALA A 178 -11.19 9.08 4.97
N GLY A 179 -11.03 9.75 3.82
CA GLY A 179 -9.86 9.60 2.95
C GLY A 179 -8.55 10.00 3.61
N GLY A 180 -8.52 11.16 4.28
CA GLY A 180 -7.32 11.63 5.01
C GLY A 180 -6.90 10.66 6.13
N VAL A 181 -7.87 10.08 6.84
CA VAL A 181 -7.60 9.05 7.87
C VAL A 181 -7.04 7.78 7.24
N LEU A 182 -7.60 7.33 6.12
CA LEU A 182 -7.18 6.11 5.43
C LEU A 182 -5.76 6.22 4.88
N VAL A 183 -5.41 7.34 4.25
CA VAL A 183 -4.05 7.61 3.74
C VAL A 183 -3.00 7.48 4.85
N LEU A 184 -3.36 7.82 6.08
CA LEU A 184 -2.45 7.73 7.21
C LEU A 184 -2.41 6.35 7.87
N ALA A 185 -3.52 5.62 7.82
CA ALA A 185 -3.64 4.33 8.48
C ALA A 185 -3.03 3.17 7.68
N VAL A 186 -3.11 3.24 6.34
CA VAL A 186 -2.73 2.14 5.43
C VAL A 186 -1.82 2.68 4.33
N GLU A 187 -0.85 1.90 3.89
CA GLU A 187 -0.09 2.22 2.67
C GLU A 187 -0.98 2.01 1.45
N PRO A 188 -1.29 3.07 0.68
CA PRO A 188 -2.19 2.95 -0.46
C PRO A 188 -1.58 2.11 -1.58
N LEU A 189 -2.42 1.36 -2.28
CA LEU A 189 -2.04 0.73 -3.53
C LEU A 189 -2.11 1.77 -4.67
N PRO A 190 -1.32 1.63 -5.75
CA PRO A 190 -1.35 2.56 -6.87
C PRO A 190 -2.75 2.79 -7.45
N ALA A 191 -3.57 1.75 -7.55
CA ALA A 191 -4.96 1.83 -8.01
C ALA A 191 -5.87 2.69 -7.11
N TRP A 192 -5.47 2.99 -5.89
CA TRP A 192 -6.27 3.80 -4.95
C TRP A 192 -5.96 5.29 -5.02
N GLU A 193 -4.82 5.66 -5.63
CA GLU A 193 -4.36 7.07 -5.65
C GLU A 193 -5.38 8.05 -6.19
N PRO A 194 -6.09 7.79 -7.31
CA PRO A 194 -7.09 8.72 -7.85
C PRO A 194 -8.23 9.01 -6.85
N TRP A 195 -8.65 7.97 -6.13
CA TRP A 195 -9.76 8.05 -5.17
C TRP A 195 -9.38 8.72 -3.86
N LEU A 196 -8.12 8.58 -3.44
CA LEU A 196 -7.61 9.17 -2.20
C LEU A 196 -7.21 10.63 -2.40
N ALA A 197 -6.70 11.00 -3.59
CA ALA A 197 -6.35 12.38 -3.93
C ALA A 197 -7.58 13.29 -3.98
N ALA A 198 -8.72 12.81 -4.45
CA ALA A 198 -9.97 13.55 -4.48
C ALA A 198 -10.56 13.84 -3.08
N ALA A 199 -10.08 13.13 -2.05
CA ALA A 199 -10.59 13.23 -0.67
C ALA A 199 -9.63 13.96 0.30
N ALA A 200 -8.46 14.38 -0.19
CA ALA A 200 -7.45 15.13 0.59
C ALA A 200 -7.74 16.62 0.51
#